data_0269a6c052eba09c9bfdcdf84847a31b
#
_entry.id   0269a6c052eba09c9bfdcdf84847a31b
#
_cell.length_a   1.000
_cell.length_b   1.000
_cell.length_c   1.000
_cell.angle_alpha   90.00
_cell.angle_beta   90.00
_cell.angle_gamma   90.00
#
_symmetry.space_group_name_H-M   'P 1'
#
loop_
_entity.id
_entity.type
_entity.pdbx_description
1 polymer ?
#
loop_
_entity_poly.entity_id
_entity_poly.type
_entity_poly.pdbx_seq_one_letter_code
_entity_poly.pdbx_strand_id
1 'polypeptide(L)'
;QIESMKAWVDYIRRIDGDHHGWRQIFHYGDWLALDRTGAAANSVYGATDEAYIADIYYAASAQTVAKAADVLGLEETRQEYQEIADRQWRAVKEEYFTSTGRCAVKTQTGLILALKYHLSENEELTKQMMKKLLRDNKNKLNTGFVGTPLLCNVLTDHGMTDAAYRLLLNEEYPGWLYEVKLGATTVWERWNSLDENGHVSSTGMNSLNHYSYGAVLEWIFCHAAGIDVTEQSPGGRVMRISPKVNRGLGYVKAVYDSACGCYQCGWEILGDNKITVTVTVPFGGRAEVVLPLAPESVYEDKENPLFEDVENGICRVKAGEYEVAYEASQPLKRKYSIDSTMEELLNHPDIRAFLSQMMEVDMIPDIAYGLSLRDVAKTFAGEIKPEEAQMLDIALANF
;
A
#
# COMPACT_ATOMS: atom_id res chain seq x y z
N GLN A 1 3.06 18.07 25.29
CA GLN A 1 2.81 16.76 24.64
C GLN A 1 3.96 15.77 24.89
N ILE A 2 5.24 16.19 24.84
CA ILE A 2 6.39 15.30 25.00
C ILE A 2 6.34 14.49 26.31
N GLU A 3 5.91 15.10 27.42
CA GLU A 3 5.81 14.41 28.73
C GLU A 3 4.75 13.29 28.70
N SER A 4 3.64 13.47 27.99
CA SER A 4 2.64 12.40 27.82
C SER A 4 3.16 11.25 26.97
N MET A 5 3.94 11.57 25.93
CA MET A 5 4.56 10.55 25.06
C MET A 5 5.60 9.74 25.85
N LYS A 6 6.46 10.42 26.65
CA LYS A 6 7.42 9.77 27.55
C LYS A 6 6.68 8.86 28.55
N ALA A 7 5.66 9.40 29.22
CA ALA A 7 4.91 8.64 30.23
C ALA A 7 4.31 7.33 29.66
N TRP A 8 3.89 7.32 28.40
CA TRP A 8 3.41 6.12 27.72
C TRP A 8 4.52 5.08 27.56
N VAL A 9 5.68 5.46 27.03
CA VAL A 9 6.83 4.55 26.84
C VAL A 9 7.37 4.08 28.18
N ASP A 10 7.47 4.95 29.18
CA ASP A 10 7.92 4.61 30.53
C ASP A 10 6.95 3.64 31.25
N TYR A 11 5.65 3.75 30.97
CA TYR A 11 4.65 2.80 31.44
C TYR A 11 4.93 1.40 30.87
N ILE A 12 5.14 1.29 29.55
CA ILE A 12 5.46 0.03 28.90
C ILE A 12 6.76 -0.54 29.47
N ARG A 13 7.83 0.27 29.53
CA ARG A 13 9.14 -0.12 30.08
C ARG A 13 9.03 -0.66 31.50
N ARG A 14 8.23 -0.06 32.35
CA ARG A 14 8.04 -0.51 33.73
C ARG A 14 7.32 -1.85 33.82
N ILE A 15 6.37 -2.12 32.91
CA ILE A 15 5.65 -3.41 32.85
C ILE A 15 6.54 -4.50 32.25
N ASP A 16 7.25 -4.17 31.18
CA ASP A 16 8.15 -5.07 30.48
C ASP A 16 9.34 -5.52 31.35
N GLY A 17 9.87 -4.62 32.18
CA GLY A 17 11.11 -4.88 32.90
C GLY A 17 12.29 -5.10 31.94
N ASP A 18 13.00 -6.22 32.08
CA ASP A 18 14.16 -6.58 31.25
C ASP A 18 13.83 -7.59 30.13
N HIS A 19 12.56 -7.82 29.84
CA HIS A 19 12.14 -8.83 28.86
C HIS A 19 12.22 -8.35 27.39
N HIS A 20 12.43 -7.06 27.16
CA HIS A 20 12.54 -6.44 25.83
C HIS A 20 11.36 -6.76 24.92
N GLY A 21 10.14 -6.69 25.49
CA GLY A 21 8.90 -6.90 24.73
C GLY A 21 7.69 -6.41 25.53
N TRP A 22 6.61 -6.13 24.87
CA TRP A 22 5.38 -5.66 25.50
C TRP A 22 4.34 -6.79 25.57
N ARG A 23 4.60 -7.82 26.39
CA ARG A 23 3.87 -9.10 26.45
C ARG A 23 3.12 -9.39 27.74
N GLN A 24 3.25 -8.52 28.73
CA GLN A 24 2.74 -8.77 30.08
C GLN A 24 1.26 -8.39 30.28
N ILE A 25 0.63 -7.82 29.26
CA ILE A 25 -0.78 -7.41 29.29
C ILE A 25 -1.52 -7.93 28.06
N PHE A 26 -2.83 -7.84 28.10
CA PHE A 26 -3.69 -8.19 26.98
C PHE A 26 -3.52 -7.20 25.80
N HIS A 27 -3.46 -7.74 24.59
CA HIS A 27 -3.42 -7.00 23.35
C HIS A 27 -4.55 -7.43 22.41
N TYR A 28 -5.07 -6.47 21.63
CA TYR A 28 -6.14 -6.73 20.65
C TYR A 28 -5.61 -7.37 19.37
N GLY A 29 -4.29 -7.31 19.11
CA GLY A 29 -3.70 -7.79 17.87
C GLY A 29 -4.20 -7.02 16.65
N ASP A 30 -4.30 -7.70 15.51
CA ASP A 30 -4.91 -7.14 14.31
C ASP A 30 -6.44 -7.36 14.35
N TRP A 31 -7.13 -6.50 15.09
CA TRP A 31 -8.56 -6.60 15.37
C TRP A 31 -9.40 -6.65 14.09
N LEU A 32 -10.34 -7.57 14.03
CA LEU A 32 -11.23 -7.83 12.90
C LEU A 32 -10.54 -8.23 11.59
N ALA A 33 -9.29 -8.71 11.63
CA ALA A 33 -8.66 -9.33 10.47
C ALA A 33 -9.39 -10.62 10.05
N LEU A 34 -9.31 -10.93 8.76
CA LEU A 34 -10.01 -12.06 8.12
C LEU A 34 -9.06 -13.22 7.78
N ASP A 35 -7.95 -13.32 8.49
CA ASP A 35 -6.83 -14.22 8.20
C ASP A 35 -6.85 -15.53 9.02
N ARG A 36 -7.87 -15.75 9.86
CA ARG A 36 -8.10 -17.03 10.53
C ARG A 36 -9.01 -17.94 9.71
N THR A 37 -8.80 -19.23 9.83
CA THR A 37 -9.54 -20.27 9.07
C THR A 37 -10.15 -21.31 10.00
N GLY A 38 -11.02 -22.17 9.45
CA GLY A 38 -11.66 -23.27 10.18
C GLY A 38 -12.54 -22.78 11.32
N ALA A 39 -12.46 -23.42 12.48
CA ALA A 39 -13.28 -23.06 13.65
C ALA A 39 -13.05 -21.64 14.18
N ALA A 40 -11.92 -21.04 13.88
CA ALA A 40 -11.56 -19.68 14.28
C ALA A 40 -11.89 -18.60 13.23
N ALA A 41 -12.50 -18.94 12.09
CA ALA A 41 -12.76 -18.00 10.98
C ALA A 41 -13.61 -16.79 11.39
N ASN A 42 -14.45 -16.92 12.42
CA ASN A 42 -15.28 -15.82 12.94
C ASN A 42 -14.66 -15.11 14.16
N SER A 43 -13.39 -15.40 14.49
CA SER A 43 -12.69 -14.69 15.57
C SER A 43 -12.61 -13.20 15.27
N VAL A 44 -12.75 -12.37 16.28
CA VAL A 44 -12.48 -10.93 16.19
C VAL A 44 -10.98 -10.62 16.25
N TYR A 45 -10.17 -11.58 16.71
CA TYR A 45 -8.72 -11.49 16.77
C TYR A 45 -8.12 -12.05 15.49
N GLY A 46 -7.23 -11.29 14.85
CA GLY A 46 -6.47 -11.75 13.68
C GLY A 46 -5.49 -12.90 14.00
N ALA A 47 -4.91 -13.49 12.97
CA ALA A 47 -3.91 -14.54 13.09
C ALA A 47 -2.48 -14.00 13.30
N THR A 48 -2.26 -12.71 13.05
CA THR A 48 -0.97 -12.07 13.31
C THR A 48 -0.66 -12.13 14.81
N ASP A 49 0.55 -12.58 15.13
CA ASP A 49 1.01 -12.69 16.52
C ASP A 49 0.86 -11.35 17.25
N GLU A 50 0.12 -11.36 18.35
CA GLU A 50 -0.20 -10.15 19.14
C GLU A 50 1.06 -9.56 19.78
N ALA A 51 1.99 -10.41 20.23
CA ALA A 51 3.26 -9.98 20.80
C ALA A 51 4.14 -9.31 19.75
N TYR A 52 4.19 -9.84 18.53
CA TYR A 52 4.89 -9.22 17.41
C TYR A 52 4.40 -7.81 17.13
N ILE A 53 3.08 -7.60 17.09
CA ILE A 53 2.48 -6.27 16.90
C ILE A 53 2.86 -5.35 18.07
N ALA A 54 2.69 -5.83 19.29
CA ALA A 54 2.95 -5.04 20.50
C ALA A 54 4.42 -4.61 20.61
N ASP A 55 5.35 -5.53 20.35
CA ASP A 55 6.79 -5.28 20.40
C ASP A 55 7.23 -4.24 19.37
N ILE A 56 6.68 -4.32 18.14
CA ILE A 56 6.93 -3.32 17.08
C ILE A 56 6.42 -1.95 17.50
N TYR A 57 5.19 -1.86 18.02
CA TYR A 57 4.64 -0.56 18.43
C TYR A 57 5.30 -0.01 19.69
N TYR A 58 5.88 -0.84 20.56
CA TYR A 58 6.74 -0.37 21.64
C TYR A 58 7.99 0.31 21.09
N ALA A 59 8.71 -0.35 20.18
CA ALA A 59 9.89 0.21 19.53
C ALA A 59 9.57 1.52 18.77
N ALA A 60 8.49 1.51 17.98
CA ALA A 60 8.04 2.67 17.22
C ALA A 60 7.63 3.84 18.11
N SER A 61 6.98 3.57 19.26
CA SER A 61 6.62 4.60 20.25
C SER A 61 7.86 5.24 20.85
N ALA A 62 8.86 4.45 21.25
CA ALA A 62 10.11 4.97 21.78
C ALA A 62 10.87 5.82 20.73
N GLN A 63 10.94 5.34 19.49
CA GLN A 63 11.54 6.08 18.37
C GLN A 63 10.81 7.41 18.11
N THR A 64 9.49 7.43 18.25
CA THR A 64 8.69 8.66 18.06
C THR A 64 9.00 9.68 19.16
N VAL A 65 9.20 9.24 20.41
CA VAL A 65 9.64 10.12 21.50
C VAL A 65 11.04 10.69 21.21
N ALA A 66 11.97 9.84 20.76
CA ALA A 66 13.32 10.27 20.40
C ALA A 66 13.31 11.34 19.29
N LYS A 67 12.54 11.12 18.20
CA LYS A 67 12.37 12.09 17.12
C LYS A 67 11.73 13.40 17.61
N ALA A 68 10.72 13.33 18.47
CA ALA A 68 10.09 14.52 19.05
C ALA A 68 11.06 15.31 19.95
N ALA A 69 11.89 14.61 20.73
CA ALA A 69 12.91 15.21 21.57
C ALA A 69 14.00 15.90 20.73
N ASP A 70 14.40 15.31 19.60
CA ASP A 70 15.35 15.90 18.65
C ASP A 70 14.83 17.24 18.12
N VAL A 71 13.58 17.28 17.64
CA VAL A 71 12.94 18.52 17.17
C VAL A 71 12.88 19.61 18.25
N LEU A 72 12.75 19.21 19.51
CA LEU A 72 12.68 20.12 20.66
C LEU A 72 14.06 20.49 21.23
N GLY A 73 15.15 19.92 20.73
CA GLY A 73 16.52 20.13 21.25
C GLY A 73 16.76 19.49 22.61
N LEU A 74 16.00 18.45 22.99
CA LEU A 74 16.10 17.75 24.28
C LEU A 74 17.04 16.53 24.15
N GLU A 75 18.35 16.80 24.08
CA GLU A 75 19.37 15.81 23.71
C GLU A 75 19.40 14.60 24.65
N GLU A 76 19.33 14.78 25.97
CA GLU A 76 19.33 13.66 26.93
C GLU A 76 18.11 12.76 26.72
N THR A 77 16.93 13.35 26.53
CA THR A 77 15.69 12.61 26.23
C THR A 77 15.79 11.88 24.90
N ARG A 78 16.34 12.54 23.87
CA ARG A 78 16.56 11.92 22.55
C ARG A 78 17.41 10.67 22.68
N GLN A 79 18.54 10.75 23.37
CA GLN A 79 19.46 9.62 23.55
C GLN A 79 18.82 8.48 24.33
N GLU A 80 18.16 8.78 25.47
CA GLU A 80 17.50 7.76 26.29
C GLU A 80 16.47 6.95 25.48
N TYR A 81 15.56 7.64 24.78
CA TYR A 81 14.48 6.96 24.05
C TYR A 81 14.96 6.32 22.74
N GLN A 82 16.02 6.83 22.13
CA GLN A 82 16.68 6.17 21.00
C GLN A 82 17.32 4.84 21.44
N GLU A 83 17.98 4.79 22.59
CA GLU A 83 18.54 3.54 23.13
C GLU A 83 17.45 2.51 23.42
N ILE A 84 16.29 2.93 23.94
CA ILE A 84 15.14 2.04 24.14
C ILE A 84 14.66 1.51 22.78
N ALA A 85 14.47 2.38 21.80
CA ALA A 85 14.03 2.00 20.47
C ALA A 85 14.99 1.01 19.81
N ASP A 86 16.29 1.31 19.79
CA ASP A 86 17.32 0.46 19.16
C ASP A 86 17.39 -0.94 19.79
N ARG A 87 17.24 -1.02 21.10
CA ARG A 87 17.22 -2.27 21.83
C ARG A 87 15.97 -3.09 21.47
N GLN A 88 14.81 -2.44 21.41
CA GLN A 88 13.56 -3.10 21.02
C GLN A 88 13.54 -3.54 19.56
N TRP A 89 14.01 -2.71 18.62
CA TRP A 89 14.15 -3.11 17.23
C TRP A 89 15.07 -4.33 17.06
N ARG A 90 16.14 -4.40 17.84
CA ARG A 90 17.05 -5.56 17.84
C ARG A 90 16.33 -6.81 18.34
N ALA A 91 15.62 -6.73 19.46
CA ALA A 91 14.86 -7.84 20.01
C ALA A 91 13.81 -8.38 19.04
N VAL A 92 13.05 -7.47 18.37
CA VAL A 92 12.09 -7.85 17.32
C VAL A 92 12.76 -8.58 16.15
N LYS A 93 13.92 -8.08 15.69
CA LYS A 93 14.65 -8.72 14.60
C LYS A 93 15.17 -10.10 15.00
N GLU A 94 15.76 -10.24 16.17
CA GLU A 94 16.30 -11.49 16.67
C GLU A 94 15.24 -12.57 16.88
N GLU A 95 14.04 -12.19 17.30
CA GLU A 95 12.96 -13.13 17.59
C GLU A 95 12.15 -13.55 16.36
N TYR A 96 11.84 -12.59 15.49
CA TYR A 96 10.87 -12.84 14.41
C TYR A 96 11.48 -13.00 13.03
N PHE A 97 12.81 -12.84 12.89
CA PHE A 97 13.45 -12.95 11.58
C PHE A 97 14.59 -13.97 11.61
N THR A 98 14.68 -14.76 10.55
CA THR A 98 15.82 -15.67 10.36
C THR A 98 17.06 -14.89 9.92
N SER A 99 18.24 -15.50 10.05
CA SER A 99 19.51 -14.94 9.56
C SER A 99 19.53 -14.66 8.05
N THR A 100 18.58 -15.21 7.28
CA THR A 100 18.41 -14.95 5.85
C THR A 100 17.38 -13.85 5.56
N GLY A 101 16.86 -13.17 6.60
CA GLY A 101 15.88 -12.10 6.48
C GLY A 101 14.43 -12.56 6.31
N ARG A 102 14.13 -13.86 6.50
CA ARG A 102 12.75 -14.36 6.40
C ARG A 102 11.95 -14.02 7.65
N CYS A 103 10.82 -13.35 7.48
CA CYS A 103 9.85 -13.10 8.55
C CYS A 103 9.15 -14.41 8.96
N ALA A 104 9.09 -14.69 10.27
CA ALA A 104 8.37 -15.84 10.83
C ALA A 104 6.83 -15.60 10.82
N VAL A 105 6.39 -14.34 10.95
CA VAL A 105 4.97 -13.95 11.01
C VAL A 105 4.44 -13.80 9.58
N LYS A 106 3.83 -14.88 9.06
CA LYS A 106 3.42 -15.01 7.66
C LYS A 106 1.95 -14.61 7.46
N THR A 107 1.57 -13.42 7.88
CA THR A 107 0.28 -12.80 7.61
C THR A 107 0.48 -11.52 6.80
N GLN A 108 -0.58 -11.01 6.13
CA GLN A 108 -0.47 -9.75 5.41
C GLN A 108 -0.02 -8.64 6.36
N THR A 109 -0.65 -8.50 7.52
CA THR A 109 -0.28 -7.51 8.54
C THR A 109 1.13 -7.68 9.05
N GLY A 110 1.56 -8.93 9.30
CA GLY A 110 2.93 -9.22 9.74
C GLY A 110 3.99 -8.76 8.73
N LEU A 111 3.76 -9.02 7.44
CA LEU A 111 4.69 -8.60 6.38
C LEU A 111 4.61 -7.10 6.10
N ILE A 112 3.44 -6.47 6.22
CA ILE A 112 3.28 -5.02 6.10
C ILE A 112 4.06 -4.30 7.20
N LEU A 113 3.99 -4.77 8.44
CA LEU A 113 4.78 -4.22 9.54
C LEU A 113 6.29 -4.42 9.32
N ALA A 114 6.69 -5.60 8.81
CA ALA A 114 8.09 -5.88 8.47
C ALA A 114 8.64 -4.89 7.42
N LEU A 115 7.87 -4.60 6.37
CA LEU A 115 8.23 -3.64 5.32
C LEU A 115 8.19 -2.20 5.84
N LYS A 116 7.15 -1.82 6.57
CA LYS A 116 6.97 -0.45 7.11
C LYS A 116 8.15 0.01 7.97
N TYR A 117 8.70 -0.91 8.77
CA TYR A 117 9.77 -0.61 9.72
C TYR A 117 11.14 -1.16 9.30
N HIS A 118 11.29 -1.63 8.06
CA HIS A 118 12.56 -2.15 7.52
C HIS A 118 13.21 -3.21 8.42
N LEU A 119 12.40 -4.18 8.88
CA LEU A 119 12.87 -5.16 9.87
C LEU A 119 13.67 -6.29 9.25
N SER A 120 13.46 -6.60 7.98
CA SER A 120 14.15 -7.67 7.26
C SER A 120 15.48 -7.19 6.69
N GLU A 121 16.52 -7.97 6.85
CA GLU A 121 17.80 -7.78 6.13
C GLU A 121 17.67 -8.14 4.63
N ASN A 122 16.54 -8.73 4.23
CA ASN A 122 16.22 -9.06 2.84
C ASN A 122 14.77 -8.63 2.52
N GLU A 123 14.58 -7.35 2.27
CA GLU A 123 13.26 -6.78 1.95
C GLU A 123 12.66 -7.38 0.67
N GLU A 124 13.50 -7.76 -0.31
CA GLU A 124 13.00 -8.39 -1.53
C GLU A 124 12.32 -9.73 -1.23
N LEU A 125 12.88 -10.51 -0.32
CA LEU A 125 12.24 -11.74 0.15
C LEU A 125 10.88 -11.44 0.82
N THR A 126 10.81 -10.39 1.65
CA THR A 126 9.56 -9.97 2.31
C THR A 126 8.52 -9.53 1.28
N LYS A 127 8.91 -8.78 0.24
CA LYS A 127 8.03 -8.40 -0.87
C LYS A 127 7.51 -9.62 -1.64
N GLN A 128 8.38 -10.60 -1.92
CA GLN A 128 7.98 -11.85 -2.57
C GLN A 128 6.98 -12.64 -1.71
N MET A 129 7.22 -12.73 -0.39
CA MET A 129 6.28 -13.34 0.55
C MET A 129 4.93 -12.61 0.55
N MET A 130 4.93 -11.27 0.52
CA MET A 130 3.70 -10.46 0.46
C MET A 130 2.93 -10.70 -0.84
N LYS A 131 3.60 -10.66 -1.99
CA LYS A 131 2.99 -11.00 -3.29
C LYS A 131 2.36 -12.38 -3.27
N LYS A 132 3.05 -13.38 -2.68
CA LYS A 132 2.50 -14.72 -2.53
C LYS A 132 1.23 -14.72 -1.67
N LEU A 133 1.22 -14.06 -0.51
CA LEU A 133 0.03 -14.01 0.34
C LEU A 133 -1.16 -13.33 -0.35
N LEU A 134 -0.91 -12.27 -1.13
CA LEU A 134 -1.96 -11.63 -1.92
C LEU A 134 -2.54 -12.60 -2.96
N ARG A 135 -1.69 -13.34 -3.69
CA ARG A 135 -2.15 -14.35 -4.65
C ARG A 135 -2.95 -15.47 -3.99
N ASP A 136 -2.41 -16.04 -2.90
CA ASP A 136 -3.06 -17.12 -2.15
C ASP A 136 -4.45 -16.69 -1.64
N ASN A 137 -4.61 -15.39 -1.33
CA ASN A 137 -5.88 -14.78 -0.94
C ASN A 137 -6.64 -14.16 -2.14
N LYS A 138 -6.41 -14.62 -3.37
CA LYS A 138 -7.10 -14.16 -4.59
C LYS A 138 -6.99 -12.64 -4.82
N ASN A 139 -5.85 -12.06 -4.48
CA ASN A 139 -5.59 -10.61 -4.51
C ASN A 139 -6.57 -9.78 -3.67
N LYS A 140 -7.07 -10.33 -2.58
CA LYS A 140 -7.93 -9.65 -1.62
C LYS A 140 -7.17 -9.35 -0.34
N LEU A 141 -7.56 -8.30 0.35
CA LEU A 141 -7.06 -8.03 1.69
C LEU A 141 -7.68 -9.01 2.70
N ASN A 142 -6.95 -9.26 3.80
CA ASN A 142 -7.48 -9.97 4.96
C ASN A 142 -6.98 -9.36 6.28
N THR A 143 -6.50 -8.13 6.20
CA THR A 143 -6.00 -7.34 7.33
C THR A 143 -7.14 -6.77 8.18
N GLY A 144 -6.85 -6.50 9.44
CA GLY A 144 -7.72 -5.82 10.38
C GLY A 144 -7.33 -4.36 10.60
N PHE A 145 -7.58 -3.86 11.82
CA PHE A 145 -7.39 -2.45 12.16
C PHE A 145 -5.94 -1.99 12.20
N VAL A 146 -4.99 -2.90 12.38
CA VAL A 146 -3.55 -2.58 12.34
C VAL A 146 -3.03 -2.61 10.92
N GLY A 147 -3.34 -3.66 10.16
CA GLY A 147 -2.78 -3.84 8.83
C GLY A 147 -3.43 -2.97 7.77
N THR A 148 -4.76 -2.81 7.77
CA THR A 148 -5.49 -2.10 6.71
C THR A 148 -5.05 -0.65 6.52
N PRO A 149 -4.84 0.18 7.56
CA PRO A 149 -4.37 1.55 7.40
C PRO A 149 -3.01 1.68 6.74
N LEU A 150 -2.15 0.68 6.90
CA LEU A 150 -0.79 0.66 6.37
C LEU A 150 -0.70 0.02 4.98
N LEU A 151 -1.64 -0.86 4.64
CA LEU A 151 -1.54 -1.80 3.53
C LEU A 151 -1.23 -1.12 2.20
N CYS A 152 -2.07 -0.21 1.74
CA CYS A 152 -1.90 0.43 0.43
C CYS A 152 -0.67 1.35 0.39
N ASN A 153 -0.38 2.09 1.49
CA ASN A 153 0.82 2.93 1.61
C ASN A 153 2.08 2.07 1.45
N VAL A 154 2.24 1.03 2.27
CA VAL A 154 3.42 0.17 2.25
C VAL A 154 3.58 -0.56 0.92
N LEU A 155 2.50 -1.07 0.33
CA LEU A 155 2.57 -1.68 -1.00
C LEU A 155 3.11 -0.69 -2.04
N THR A 156 2.66 0.55 -2.02
CA THR A 156 3.10 1.58 -2.98
C THR A 156 4.54 1.98 -2.75
N ASP A 157 4.96 2.22 -1.50
CA ASP A 157 6.32 2.59 -1.14
C ASP A 157 7.35 1.53 -1.54
N HIS A 158 6.93 0.26 -1.58
CA HIS A 158 7.78 -0.86 -1.99
C HIS A 158 7.57 -1.31 -3.45
N GLY A 159 7.00 -0.44 -4.31
CA GLY A 159 6.87 -0.67 -5.75
C GLY A 159 5.75 -1.63 -6.16
N MET A 160 4.79 -1.89 -5.27
CA MET A 160 3.61 -2.73 -5.53
C MET A 160 2.33 -1.90 -5.70
N THR A 161 2.42 -0.73 -6.33
CA THR A 161 1.30 0.22 -6.52
C THR A 161 0.09 -0.42 -7.21
N ASP A 162 0.33 -1.28 -8.20
CA ASP A 162 -0.75 -2.00 -8.89
C ASP A 162 -1.54 -2.92 -7.94
N ALA A 163 -0.86 -3.50 -6.94
CA ALA A 163 -1.54 -4.30 -5.92
C ALA A 163 -2.41 -3.42 -5.02
N ALA A 164 -1.93 -2.24 -4.62
CA ALA A 164 -2.72 -1.29 -3.84
C ALA A 164 -3.99 -0.87 -4.60
N TYR A 165 -3.87 -0.54 -5.88
CA TYR A 165 -5.03 -0.21 -6.72
C TYR A 165 -6.00 -1.37 -6.89
N ARG A 166 -5.51 -2.61 -7.08
CA ARG A 166 -6.38 -3.79 -7.16
C ARG A 166 -7.18 -3.99 -5.88
N LEU A 167 -6.57 -3.76 -4.71
CA LEU A 167 -7.28 -3.85 -3.44
C LEU A 167 -8.33 -2.75 -3.29
N LEU A 168 -8.00 -1.50 -3.63
CA LEU A 168 -8.94 -0.39 -3.57
C LEU A 168 -10.14 -0.60 -4.51
N LEU A 169 -9.87 -1.03 -5.74
CA LEU A 169 -10.88 -1.16 -6.80
C LEU A 169 -11.59 -2.54 -6.79
N ASN A 170 -11.31 -3.38 -5.79
CA ASN A 170 -12.00 -4.66 -5.64
C ASN A 170 -13.47 -4.44 -5.26
N GLU A 171 -14.37 -4.90 -6.12
CA GLU A 171 -15.82 -4.83 -5.93
C GLU A 171 -16.43 -6.03 -5.20
N GLU A 172 -15.60 -7.05 -4.90
CA GLU A 172 -16.02 -8.23 -4.19
C GLU A 172 -15.63 -8.16 -2.71
N TYR A 173 -16.32 -8.94 -1.89
CA TYR A 173 -15.96 -9.13 -0.47
C TYR A 173 -14.58 -9.81 -0.32
N PRO A 174 -13.75 -9.34 0.61
CA PRO A 174 -13.79 -8.08 1.35
C PRO A 174 -13.20 -6.93 0.53
N GLY A 175 -13.71 -5.72 0.70
CA GLY A 175 -13.19 -4.53 0.02
C GLY A 175 -14.08 -3.30 0.16
N TRP A 176 -13.51 -2.12 -0.06
CA TRP A 176 -14.24 -0.84 0.05
C TRP A 176 -15.36 -0.71 -0.98
N LEU A 177 -15.14 -1.13 -2.24
CA LEU A 177 -16.18 -1.03 -3.26
C LEU A 177 -17.29 -2.08 -3.08
N TYR A 178 -17.02 -3.18 -2.38
CA TYR A 178 -18.08 -4.11 -1.97
C TYR A 178 -19.13 -3.42 -1.10
N GLU A 179 -18.68 -2.64 -0.09
CA GLU A 179 -19.58 -1.88 0.78
C GLU A 179 -20.36 -0.84 -0.04
N VAL A 180 -19.69 -0.12 -0.95
CA VAL A 180 -20.32 0.88 -1.84
C VAL A 180 -21.40 0.23 -2.72
N LYS A 181 -21.15 -0.96 -3.28
CA LYS A 181 -22.14 -1.71 -4.09
C LYS A 181 -23.38 -2.12 -3.29
N LEU A 182 -23.23 -2.33 -1.99
CA LEU A 182 -24.35 -2.59 -1.08
C LEU A 182 -25.04 -1.29 -0.61
N GLY A 183 -24.66 -0.14 -1.14
CA GLY A 183 -25.26 1.16 -0.85
C GLY A 183 -24.72 1.85 0.40
N ALA A 184 -23.52 1.48 0.86
CA ALA A 184 -22.87 2.17 1.98
C ALA A 184 -22.63 3.65 1.66
N THR A 185 -22.98 4.51 2.60
CA THR A 185 -22.70 5.96 2.57
C THR A 185 -21.67 6.37 3.61
N THR A 186 -21.23 5.43 4.44
CA THR A 186 -20.26 5.55 5.52
C THR A 186 -19.38 4.31 5.52
N VAL A 187 -18.19 4.40 6.09
CA VAL A 187 -17.27 3.26 6.25
C VAL A 187 -17.78 2.38 7.38
N TRP A 188 -17.81 1.08 7.16
CA TRP A 188 -18.26 0.09 8.13
C TRP A 188 -17.13 -0.36 9.06
N GLU A 189 -17.52 -0.88 10.25
CA GLU A 189 -16.59 -1.46 11.22
C GLU A 189 -16.01 -2.79 10.74
N ARG A 190 -16.83 -3.59 10.03
CA ARG A 190 -16.43 -4.87 9.43
C ARG A 190 -16.78 -4.86 7.95
N TRP A 191 -15.96 -5.52 7.15
CA TRP A 191 -16.23 -5.72 5.71
C TRP A 191 -17.57 -6.40 5.41
N ASN A 192 -18.09 -7.19 6.37
CA ASN A 192 -19.37 -7.87 6.29
C ASN A 192 -20.37 -7.39 7.35
N SER A 193 -20.36 -6.12 7.72
CA SER A 193 -21.38 -5.57 8.61
C SER A 193 -22.77 -5.76 8.06
N LEU A 194 -22.94 -5.71 6.73
CA LEU A 194 -24.11 -6.25 6.03
C LEU A 194 -23.71 -7.44 5.18
N ASP A 195 -24.62 -8.41 5.06
CA ASP A 195 -24.51 -9.52 4.10
C ASP A 195 -24.94 -9.10 2.69
N GLU A 196 -24.82 -10.01 1.72
CA GLU A 196 -25.19 -9.76 0.32
C GLU A 196 -26.67 -9.39 0.12
N ASN A 197 -27.54 -9.68 1.09
CA ASN A 197 -28.96 -9.36 1.08
C ASN A 197 -29.29 -8.09 1.86
N GLY A 198 -28.25 -7.40 2.39
CA GLY A 198 -28.41 -6.18 3.19
C GLY A 198 -28.83 -6.43 4.65
N HIS A 199 -28.75 -7.67 5.14
CA HIS A 199 -29.05 -7.97 6.53
C HIS A 199 -27.81 -7.71 7.40
N VAL A 200 -28.03 -7.19 8.61
CA VAL A 200 -26.96 -7.00 9.59
C VAL A 200 -26.38 -8.34 10.01
N SER A 201 -25.06 -8.49 9.93
CA SER A 201 -24.37 -9.69 10.38
C SER A 201 -24.67 -10.02 11.84
N SER A 202 -24.86 -11.30 12.16
CA SER A 202 -25.12 -11.78 13.52
C SER A 202 -23.90 -11.81 14.44
N THR A 203 -22.72 -11.46 13.92
CA THR A 203 -21.42 -11.65 14.63
C THR A 203 -21.10 -10.56 15.65
N GLY A 204 -21.90 -9.47 15.75
CA GLY A 204 -21.57 -8.29 16.54
C GLY A 204 -20.49 -7.42 15.86
N MET A 205 -20.10 -6.30 16.48
CA MET A 205 -19.14 -5.34 15.92
C MET A 205 -19.52 -4.88 14.51
N ASN A 206 -20.77 -4.44 14.34
CA ASN A 206 -21.37 -4.13 13.04
C ASN A 206 -21.79 -2.66 12.94
N SER A 207 -21.01 -1.74 13.49
CA SER A 207 -21.25 -0.32 13.25
C SER A 207 -21.18 0.00 11.76
N LEU A 208 -22.18 0.69 11.25
CA LEU A 208 -22.19 1.17 9.86
C LEU A 208 -21.52 2.55 9.73
N ASN A 209 -20.95 3.07 10.79
CA ASN A 209 -20.22 4.34 10.80
C ASN A 209 -18.99 4.22 11.70
N HIS A 210 -17.89 3.73 11.14
CA HIS A 210 -16.66 3.49 11.88
C HIS A 210 -15.45 3.98 11.07
N TYR A 211 -14.46 4.58 11.73
CA TYR A 211 -13.36 5.28 11.03
C TYR A 211 -12.26 4.35 10.46
N SER A 212 -12.05 3.17 11.05
CA SER A 212 -10.79 2.42 10.89
C SER A 212 -10.42 2.13 9.45
N TYR A 213 -11.32 1.58 8.65
CA TYR A 213 -11.03 1.27 7.25
C TYR A 213 -11.05 2.50 6.32
N GLY A 214 -11.59 3.62 6.81
CA GLY A 214 -11.51 4.92 6.15
C GLY A 214 -10.09 5.50 6.11
N ALA A 215 -9.13 4.94 6.85
CA ALA A 215 -7.73 5.30 6.80
C ALA A 215 -7.10 5.15 5.38
N VAL A 216 -7.71 4.41 4.47
CA VAL A 216 -7.30 4.35 3.05
C VAL A 216 -7.30 5.72 2.38
N LEU A 217 -8.03 6.71 2.91
CA LEU A 217 -8.03 8.08 2.41
C LEU A 217 -6.64 8.72 2.47
N GLU A 218 -5.81 8.38 3.45
CA GLU A 218 -4.41 8.81 3.48
C GLU A 218 -3.69 8.38 2.22
N TRP A 219 -3.79 7.11 1.84
CA TRP A 219 -3.20 6.61 0.59
C TRP A 219 -3.76 7.29 -0.65
N ILE A 220 -5.07 7.55 -0.69
CA ILE A 220 -5.70 8.25 -1.82
C ILE A 220 -5.13 9.66 -1.98
N PHE A 221 -4.92 10.40 -0.87
CA PHE A 221 -4.31 11.73 -0.92
C PHE A 221 -2.81 11.66 -1.22
N CYS A 222 -2.04 10.85 -0.49
CA CYS A 222 -0.58 10.84 -0.60
C CYS A 222 -0.07 10.17 -1.88
N HIS A 223 -0.80 9.17 -2.41
CA HIS A 223 -0.34 8.41 -3.56
C HIS A 223 -1.25 8.56 -4.79
N ALA A 224 -2.55 8.27 -4.71
CA ALA A 224 -3.39 8.35 -5.88
C ALA A 224 -3.49 9.80 -6.39
N ALA A 225 -3.74 10.77 -5.52
CA ALA A 225 -3.67 12.19 -5.84
C ALA A 225 -2.24 12.73 -5.81
N GLY A 226 -1.37 12.13 -5.01
CA GLY A 226 0.04 12.47 -4.92
C GLY A 226 0.36 13.70 -4.08
N ILE A 227 -0.56 14.22 -3.27
CA ILE A 227 -0.33 15.38 -2.39
C ILE A 227 0.17 14.88 -1.04
N ASP A 228 1.43 15.12 -0.73
CA ASP A 228 2.04 14.66 0.52
C ASP A 228 2.87 15.77 1.19
N VAL A 229 2.95 15.69 2.51
CA VAL A 229 3.75 16.58 3.36
C VAL A 229 5.14 15.97 3.51
N THR A 230 6.18 16.71 3.20
CA THR A 230 7.56 16.21 3.38
C THR A 230 8.00 16.31 4.84
N GLU A 231 8.87 15.39 5.30
CA GLU A 231 9.48 15.45 6.64
C GLU A 231 10.25 16.76 6.86
N GLN A 232 10.84 17.31 5.79
CA GLN A 232 11.62 18.56 5.82
C GLN A 232 10.72 19.80 5.93
N SER A 233 9.43 19.66 5.65
CA SER A 233 8.47 20.76 5.68
C SER A 233 7.11 20.32 6.28
N PRO A 234 7.08 19.91 7.55
CA PRO A 234 5.88 19.35 8.18
C PRO A 234 4.71 20.35 8.29
N GLY A 235 4.98 21.64 8.13
CA GLY A 235 3.95 22.69 8.09
C GLY A 235 3.32 22.90 6.70
N GLY A 236 3.65 22.08 5.71
CA GLY A 236 3.07 22.17 4.36
C GLY A 236 3.51 23.40 3.55
N ARG A 237 4.66 24.00 3.87
CA ARG A 237 5.25 25.08 3.05
C ARG A 237 5.84 24.57 1.74
N VAL A 238 6.39 23.37 1.77
CA VAL A 238 6.86 22.64 0.60
C VAL A 238 6.10 21.32 0.58
N MET A 239 5.24 21.16 -0.39
CA MET A 239 4.51 19.90 -0.60
C MET A 239 5.21 19.06 -1.66
N ARG A 240 5.18 17.75 -1.50
CA ARG A 240 5.50 16.82 -2.58
C ARG A 240 4.22 16.53 -3.35
N ILE A 241 4.28 16.65 -4.67
CA ILE A 241 3.17 16.31 -5.57
C ILE A 241 3.68 15.23 -6.54
N SER A 242 3.30 13.99 -6.28
CA SER A 242 3.81 12.82 -7.01
C SER A 242 2.71 11.77 -7.22
N PRO A 243 1.71 12.06 -8.07
CA PRO A 243 0.57 11.18 -8.27
C PRO A 243 0.99 9.83 -8.87
N LYS A 244 0.29 8.78 -8.46
CA LYS A 244 0.40 7.44 -9.02
C LYS A 244 -0.85 7.19 -9.85
N VAL A 245 -0.76 7.41 -11.16
CA VAL A 245 -1.91 7.26 -12.06
C VAL A 245 -2.32 5.80 -12.24
N ASN A 246 -3.63 5.57 -12.41
CA ASN A 246 -4.15 4.24 -12.68
C ASN A 246 -5.37 4.34 -13.62
N ARG A 247 -5.41 3.49 -14.63
CA ARG A 247 -6.46 3.48 -15.63
C ARG A 247 -7.83 3.10 -15.04
N GLY A 248 -7.86 2.30 -13.98
CA GLY A 248 -9.10 1.90 -13.31
C GLY A 248 -9.86 3.06 -12.66
N LEU A 249 -9.14 4.12 -12.21
CA LEU A 249 -9.76 5.37 -11.77
C LEU A 249 -10.04 6.32 -12.93
N GLY A 250 -9.19 6.34 -13.96
CA GLY A 250 -9.30 7.25 -15.10
C GLY A 250 -8.86 8.67 -14.78
N TYR A 251 -9.29 9.24 -13.66
CA TYR A 251 -8.91 10.57 -13.19
C TYR A 251 -8.94 10.68 -11.66
N VAL A 252 -8.22 11.66 -11.14
CA VAL A 252 -8.30 12.11 -9.73
C VAL A 252 -8.26 13.64 -9.70
N LYS A 253 -9.00 14.24 -8.77
CA LYS A 253 -8.87 15.64 -8.38
C LYS A 253 -8.89 15.73 -6.87
N ALA A 254 -7.85 16.34 -6.30
CA ALA A 254 -7.72 16.51 -4.86
C ALA A 254 -7.38 17.96 -4.51
N VAL A 255 -7.90 18.38 -3.37
CA VAL A 255 -7.68 19.70 -2.79
C VAL A 255 -7.24 19.49 -1.36
N TYR A 256 -6.16 20.15 -0.95
CA TYR A 256 -5.63 20.10 0.40
C TYR A 256 -5.43 21.51 0.97
N ASP A 257 -6.18 21.84 2.00
CA ASP A 257 -6.08 23.11 2.71
C ASP A 257 -4.96 23.04 3.76
N SER A 258 -3.84 23.65 3.45
CA SER A 258 -2.69 23.78 4.35
C SER A 258 -2.69 25.13 5.08
N ALA A 259 -1.80 25.27 6.06
CA ALA A 259 -1.55 26.56 6.71
C ALA A 259 -1.05 27.66 5.74
N CYS A 260 -0.51 27.27 4.59
CA CYS A 260 -0.02 28.18 3.55
C CYS A 260 -1.06 28.49 2.47
N GLY A 261 -2.23 27.86 2.51
CA GLY A 261 -3.28 27.95 1.52
C GLY A 261 -3.58 26.61 0.87
N CYS A 262 -4.38 26.67 -0.19
CA CYS A 262 -4.97 25.51 -0.83
C CYS A 262 -4.06 24.96 -1.94
N TYR A 263 -3.55 23.74 -1.76
CA TYR A 263 -2.88 22.97 -2.82
C TYR A 263 -3.90 22.14 -3.57
N GLN A 264 -3.70 22.00 -4.88
CA GLN A 264 -4.53 21.11 -5.70
C GLN A 264 -3.65 20.26 -6.60
N CYS A 265 -4.04 19.02 -6.78
CA CYS A 265 -3.49 18.13 -7.79
C CYS A 265 -4.62 17.41 -8.51
N GLY A 266 -4.55 17.41 -9.82
CA GLY A 266 -5.43 16.63 -10.66
C GLY A 266 -4.66 15.89 -11.73
N TRP A 267 -5.14 14.71 -12.12
CA TRP A 267 -4.67 14.03 -13.31
C TRP A 267 -5.84 13.33 -14.01
N GLU A 268 -5.69 13.14 -15.30
CA GLU A 268 -6.65 12.44 -16.14
C GLU A 268 -5.92 11.66 -17.23
N ILE A 269 -6.42 10.47 -17.53
CA ILE A 269 -5.93 9.63 -18.62
C ILE A 269 -6.87 9.81 -19.82
N LEU A 270 -6.34 10.34 -20.92
CA LEU A 270 -7.05 10.59 -22.15
C LEU A 270 -6.64 9.56 -23.21
N GLY A 271 -7.63 8.94 -23.85
CA GLY A 271 -7.38 7.90 -24.84
C GLY A 271 -6.64 6.70 -24.24
N ASP A 272 -5.65 6.18 -24.95
CA ASP A 272 -4.94 4.97 -24.54
C ASP A 272 -3.74 5.24 -23.64
N ASN A 273 -3.03 6.36 -23.83
CA ASN A 273 -1.73 6.56 -23.20
C ASN A 273 -1.39 8.02 -22.84
N LYS A 274 -2.29 8.97 -23.06
CA LYS A 274 -2.03 10.37 -22.75
C LYS A 274 -2.44 10.71 -21.33
N ILE A 275 -1.53 11.36 -20.58
CA ILE A 275 -1.77 11.85 -19.22
C ILE A 275 -1.81 13.38 -19.25
N THR A 276 -2.80 13.95 -18.59
CA THR A 276 -2.83 15.38 -18.25
C THR A 276 -2.66 15.49 -16.73
N VAL A 277 -1.78 16.40 -16.29
CA VAL A 277 -1.56 16.71 -14.88
C VAL A 277 -1.77 18.20 -14.65
N THR A 278 -2.54 18.54 -13.63
CA THR A 278 -2.77 19.92 -13.19
C THR A 278 -2.31 20.08 -11.75
N VAL A 279 -1.62 21.16 -11.44
CA VAL A 279 -1.12 21.47 -10.09
C VAL A 279 -1.40 22.92 -9.75
N THR A 280 -1.95 23.18 -8.57
CA THR A 280 -2.08 24.52 -8.02
C THR A 280 -1.26 24.61 -6.73
N VAL A 281 -0.39 25.61 -6.64
CA VAL A 281 0.44 25.92 -5.47
C VAL A 281 0.01 27.28 -4.92
N PRO A 282 -0.37 27.38 -3.62
CA PRO A 282 -0.83 28.64 -3.03
C PRO A 282 0.30 29.66 -2.86
N PHE A 283 -0.04 30.92 -2.71
CA PHE A 283 0.91 32.04 -2.64
C PHE A 283 2.02 31.89 -1.57
N GLY A 284 1.70 31.30 -0.41
CA GLY A 284 2.67 31.05 0.66
C GLY A 284 3.45 29.73 0.54
N GLY A 285 3.19 28.93 -0.50
CA GLY A 285 3.69 27.58 -0.65
C GLY A 285 4.71 27.41 -1.78
N ARG A 286 5.26 26.20 -1.82
CA ARG A 286 6.09 25.66 -2.91
C ARG A 286 5.74 24.19 -3.10
N ALA A 287 6.10 23.61 -4.23
CA ALA A 287 5.96 22.17 -4.42
C ALA A 287 7.16 21.57 -5.17
N GLU A 288 7.42 20.31 -4.85
CA GLU A 288 8.25 19.38 -5.62
C GLU A 288 7.33 18.46 -6.40
N VAL A 289 7.24 18.66 -7.72
CA VAL A 289 6.33 17.91 -8.59
C VAL A 289 7.11 16.83 -9.32
N VAL A 290 6.63 15.60 -9.22
CA VAL A 290 7.14 14.44 -9.96
C VAL A 290 6.03 13.94 -10.88
N LEU A 291 6.21 14.09 -12.18
CA LEU A 291 5.21 13.69 -13.16
C LEU A 291 5.16 12.15 -13.31
N PRO A 292 3.97 11.54 -13.26
CA PRO A 292 3.84 10.10 -13.38
C PRO A 292 4.17 9.62 -14.79
N LEU A 293 5.06 8.64 -14.92
CA LEU A 293 5.43 8.00 -16.20
C LEU A 293 5.83 9.00 -17.31
N ALA A 294 6.39 10.16 -16.94
CA ALA A 294 6.81 11.16 -17.92
C ALA A 294 8.09 10.70 -18.64
N PRO A 295 8.15 10.74 -19.98
CA PRO A 295 9.41 10.59 -20.71
C PRO A 295 10.29 11.83 -20.51
N GLU A 296 11.61 11.66 -20.66
CA GLU A 296 12.57 12.76 -20.47
C GLU A 296 12.29 13.97 -21.37
N SER A 297 11.80 13.74 -22.57
CA SER A 297 11.46 14.81 -23.53
C SER A 297 10.40 15.80 -23.04
N VAL A 298 9.56 15.42 -22.07
CA VAL A 298 8.57 16.33 -21.47
C VAL A 298 9.24 17.50 -20.77
N TYR A 299 10.38 17.28 -20.12
CA TYR A 299 11.12 18.29 -19.37
C TYR A 299 11.95 19.23 -20.25
N GLU A 300 11.97 19.00 -21.58
CA GLU A 300 12.66 19.86 -22.54
C GLU A 300 11.84 21.09 -22.98
N ASP A 301 10.53 21.08 -22.71
CA ASP A 301 9.63 22.20 -22.99
C ASP A 301 9.91 23.40 -22.06
N LYS A 302 10.77 24.32 -22.54
CA LYS A 302 11.16 25.52 -21.78
C LYS A 302 10.10 26.64 -21.77
N GLU A 303 9.03 26.50 -22.53
CA GLU A 303 7.92 27.44 -22.52
C GLU A 303 6.94 27.15 -21.37
N ASN A 304 6.89 25.91 -20.88
CA ASN A 304 6.06 25.55 -19.76
C ASN A 304 6.73 25.93 -18.42
N PRO A 305 6.12 26.82 -17.61
CA PRO A 305 6.72 27.30 -16.36
C PRO A 305 6.89 26.17 -15.30
N LEU A 306 6.25 25.01 -15.48
CA LEU A 306 6.49 23.84 -14.66
C LEU A 306 7.95 23.35 -14.73
N PHE A 307 8.65 23.62 -15.84
CA PHE A 307 9.98 23.12 -16.13
C PHE A 307 11.10 24.17 -16.02
N GLU A 308 10.86 25.30 -15.33
CA GLU A 308 11.89 26.32 -15.08
C GLU A 308 13.02 25.81 -14.18
N ASP A 309 12.71 24.97 -13.17
CA ASP A 309 13.68 24.40 -12.22
C ASP A 309 13.44 22.89 -12.13
N VAL A 310 14.14 22.11 -12.95
CA VAL A 310 14.04 20.65 -13.01
C VAL A 310 15.40 20.01 -12.72
N GLU A 311 15.41 19.13 -11.74
CA GLU A 311 16.58 18.32 -11.41
C GLU A 311 16.14 16.87 -11.14
N ASN A 312 16.75 15.90 -11.84
CA ASN A 312 16.44 14.47 -11.70
C ASN A 312 14.94 14.13 -11.81
N GLY A 313 14.21 14.80 -12.71
CA GLY A 313 12.76 14.60 -12.91
C GLY A 313 11.87 15.23 -11.82
N ILE A 314 12.45 16.02 -10.92
CA ILE A 314 11.72 16.78 -9.89
C ILE A 314 11.63 18.23 -10.35
N CYS A 315 10.41 18.72 -10.55
CA CYS A 315 10.13 20.12 -10.88
C CYS A 315 9.87 20.88 -9.59
N ARG A 316 10.73 21.87 -9.26
CA ARG A 316 10.54 22.75 -8.10
C ARG A 316 9.78 23.99 -8.51
N VAL A 317 8.55 24.12 -8.01
CA VAL A 317 7.64 25.21 -8.41
C VAL A 317 7.24 26.10 -7.25
N LYS A 318 6.99 27.36 -7.59
CA LYS A 318 6.47 28.40 -6.69
C LYS A 318 4.96 28.45 -6.76
N ALA A 319 4.37 29.46 -6.12
CA ALA A 319 2.94 29.76 -6.23
C ALA A 319 2.54 29.96 -7.70
N GLY A 320 1.48 29.28 -8.12
CA GLY A 320 0.98 29.32 -9.49
C GLY A 320 0.05 28.16 -9.82
N GLU A 321 -0.45 28.19 -11.04
CA GLU A 321 -1.21 27.10 -11.66
C GLU A 321 -0.40 26.54 -12.81
N TYR A 322 -0.28 25.21 -12.85
CA TYR A 322 0.53 24.49 -13.82
C TYR A 322 -0.29 23.40 -14.47
N GLU A 323 -0.11 23.22 -15.75
CA GLU A 323 -0.72 22.14 -16.52
C GLU A 323 0.28 21.59 -17.52
N VAL A 324 0.27 20.27 -17.66
CA VAL A 324 1.06 19.57 -18.67
C VAL A 324 0.30 18.35 -19.19
N ALA A 325 0.41 18.09 -20.49
CA ALA A 325 -0.16 16.90 -21.13
C ALA A 325 0.92 16.21 -21.97
N TYR A 326 1.06 14.89 -21.80
CA TYR A 326 2.09 14.11 -22.47
C TYR A 326 1.66 12.66 -22.69
N GLU A 327 2.32 11.98 -23.63
CA GLU A 327 2.23 10.54 -23.78
C GLU A 327 3.08 9.85 -22.69
N ALA A 328 2.51 8.90 -21.98
CA ALA A 328 3.23 8.14 -20.95
C ALA A 328 4.39 7.35 -21.55
N SER A 329 5.52 7.27 -20.83
CA SER A 329 6.71 6.52 -21.23
C SER A 329 6.50 5.00 -21.27
N GLN A 330 5.42 4.52 -20.67
CA GLN A 330 5.01 3.12 -20.66
C GLN A 330 3.52 3.02 -20.99
N PRO A 331 3.08 1.94 -21.65
CA PRO A 331 1.67 1.75 -21.94
C PRO A 331 0.83 1.71 -20.65
N LEU A 332 -0.20 2.54 -20.58
CA LEU A 332 -1.16 2.56 -19.48
C LEU A 332 -2.18 1.41 -19.61
N LYS A 333 -2.51 1.02 -20.83
CA LYS A 333 -3.25 -0.21 -21.11
C LYS A 333 -2.25 -1.35 -21.26
N ARG A 334 -2.27 -2.30 -20.33
CA ARG A 334 -1.48 -3.53 -20.48
C ARG A 334 -1.99 -4.29 -21.71
N LYS A 335 -1.10 -4.72 -22.57
CA LYS A 335 -1.41 -5.68 -23.62
C LYS A 335 -0.94 -7.04 -23.12
N TYR A 336 -1.89 -7.91 -22.90
CA TYR A 336 -1.59 -9.27 -22.51
C TYR A 336 -1.33 -10.14 -23.74
N SER A 337 -0.42 -11.09 -23.60
CA SER A 337 -0.03 -12.07 -24.63
C SER A 337 0.39 -13.38 -23.97
N ILE A 338 0.66 -14.39 -24.75
CA ILE A 338 1.24 -15.65 -24.25
C ILE A 338 2.66 -15.46 -23.68
N ASP A 339 3.32 -14.35 -23.99
CA ASP A 339 4.64 -13.99 -23.44
C ASP A 339 4.51 -13.17 -22.14
N SER A 340 3.29 -12.78 -21.75
CA SER A 340 3.05 -12.20 -20.42
C SER A 340 3.26 -13.25 -19.33
N THR A 341 3.78 -12.81 -18.18
CA THR A 341 4.01 -13.73 -17.05
C THR A 341 2.70 -14.26 -16.48
N MET A 342 2.75 -15.43 -15.90
CA MET A 342 1.56 -15.99 -15.20
C MET A 342 1.10 -15.06 -14.08
N GLU A 343 2.02 -14.36 -13.41
CA GLU A 343 1.65 -13.35 -12.40
C GLU A 343 0.81 -12.24 -13.00
N GLU A 344 1.20 -11.67 -14.14
CA GLU A 344 0.43 -10.62 -14.82
C GLU A 344 -0.93 -11.10 -15.29
N LEU A 345 -0.98 -12.27 -15.92
CA LEU A 345 -2.22 -12.83 -16.43
C LEU A 345 -3.21 -13.19 -15.31
N LEU A 346 -2.75 -13.88 -14.27
CA LEU A 346 -3.61 -14.35 -13.18
C LEU A 346 -4.00 -13.25 -12.18
N ASN A 347 -3.32 -12.10 -12.21
CA ASN A 347 -3.72 -10.91 -11.48
C ASN A 347 -4.89 -10.16 -12.14
N HIS A 348 -5.20 -10.45 -13.42
CA HIS A 348 -6.38 -9.91 -14.09
C HIS A 348 -7.56 -10.88 -13.91
N PRO A 349 -8.68 -10.47 -13.25
CA PRO A 349 -9.77 -11.39 -12.90
C PRO A 349 -10.38 -12.10 -14.13
N ASP A 350 -10.64 -11.35 -15.20
CA ASP A 350 -11.27 -11.91 -16.41
C ASP A 350 -10.31 -12.84 -17.16
N ILE A 351 -9.01 -12.51 -17.22
CA ILE A 351 -7.99 -13.39 -17.80
C ILE A 351 -7.86 -14.67 -16.95
N ARG A 352 -7.86 -14.52 -15.62
CA ARG A 352 -7.86 -15.68 -14.73
C ARG A 352 -9.07 -16.58 -14.99
N ALA A 353 -10.27 -16.00 -15.09
CA ALA A 353 -11.49 -16.74 -15.41
C ALA A 353 -11.41 -17.42 -16.79
N PHE A 354 -10.87 -16.72 -17.80
CA PHE A 354 -10.63 -17.27 -19.12
C PHE A 354 -9.65 -18.45 -19.09
N LEU A 355 -8.50 -18.30 -18.45
CA LEU A 355 -7.48 -19.34 -18.35
C LEU A 355 -7.96 -20.54 -17.52
N SER A 356 -8.80 -20.30 -16.50
CA SER A 356 -9.39 -21.38 -15.67
C SER A 356 -10.30 -22.33 -16.46
N GLN A 357 -10.76 -21.93 -17.64
CA GLN A 357 -11.51 -22.82 -18.55
C GLN A 357 -10.59 -23.74 -19.36
N MET A 358 -9.31 -23.43 -19.42
CA MET A 358 -8.32 -24.14 -20.24
C MET A 358 -7.32 -24.94 -19.40
N MET A 359 -7.06 -24.51 -18.16
CA MET A 359 -6.08 -25.12 -17.28
C MET A 359 -6.44 -24.94 -15.81
N GLU A 360 -5.91 -25.80 -14.94
CA GLU A 360 -6.08 -25.71 -13.50
C GLU A 360 -5.16 -24.62 -12.91
N VAL A 361 -5.57 -23.34 -13.03
CA VAL A 361 -4.76 -22.18 -12.62
C VAL A 361 -4.37 -22.19 -11.14
N ASP A 362 -5.18 -22.82 -10.28
CA ASP A 362 -4.92 -22.93 -8.85
C ASP A 362 -3.83 -23.96 -8.50
N MET A 363 -3.46 -24.83 -9.47
CA MET A 363 -2.40 -25.83 -9.33
C MET A 363 -1.04 -25.34 -9.84
N ILE A 364 -0.96 -24.13 -10.36
CA ILE A 364 0.29 -23.56 -10.86
C ILE A 364 1.26 -23.31 -9.70
N PRO A 365 2.45 -23.92 -9.71
CA PRO A 365 3.41 -23.75 -8.62
C PRO A 365 3.98 -22.33 -8.58
N ASP A 366 4.31 -21.83 -7.39
CA ASP A 366 4.84 -20.47 -7.18
C ASP A 366 5.99 -20.10 -8.09
N ILE A 367 6.88 -21.06 -8.37
CA ILE A 367 8.05 -20.84 -9.24
C ILE A 367 7.66 -20.50 -10.69
N ALA A 368 6.46 -20.89 -11.11
CA ALA A 368 5.99 -20.64 -12.46
C ALA A 368 5.33 -19.26 -12.64
N TYR A 369 5.05 -18.52 -11.55
CA TYR A 369 4.43 -17.19 -11.67
C TYR A 369 5.30 -16.16 -12.38
N GLY A 370 6.63 -16.29 -12.28
CA GLY A 370 7.56 -15.45 -13.03
C GLY A 370 7.81 -15.89 -14.48
N LEU A 371 7.27 -17.05 -14.89
CA LEU A 371 7.40 -17.55 -16.24
C LEU A 371 6.27 -17.05 -17.13
N SER A 372 6.51 -16.95 -18.44
CA SER A 372 5.46 -16.65 -19.41
C SER A 372 4.47 -17.82 -19.52
N LEU A 373 3.25 -17.55 -19.98
CA LEU A 373 2.27 -18.60 -20.29
C LEU A 373 2.86 -19.61 -21.32
N ARG A 374 3.64 -19.12 -22.27
CA ARG A 374 4.36 -19.94 -23.24
C ARG A 374 5.31 -20.93 -22.56
N ASP A 375 6.13 -20.45 -21.62
CA ASP A 375 7.11 -21.28 -20.91
C ASP A 375 6.44 -22.29 -19.97
N VAL A 376 5.36 -21.87 -19.31
CA VAL A 376 4.55 -22.76 -18.47
C VAL A 376 3.91 -23.86 -19.31
N ALA A 377 3.30 -23.51 -20.43
CA ALA A 377 2.73 -24.51 -21.34
C ALA A 377 3.79 -25.48 -21.85
N LYS A 378 4.95 -24.99 -22.28
CA LYS A 378 6.08 -25.83 -22.72
C LYS A 378 6.53 -26.80 -21.64
N THR A 379 6.54 -26.36 -20.39
CA THR A 379 7.03 -27.18 -19.27
C THR A 379 6.04 -28.27 -18.85
N PHE A 380 4.75 -27.99 -18.88
CA PHE A 380 3.71 -28.86 -18.29
C PHE A 380 2.78 -29.51 -19.30
N ALA A 381 2.61 -28.93 -20.49
CA ALA A 381 1.64 -29.43 -21.51
C ALA A 381 2.27 -29.68 -22.89
N GLY A 382 3.50 -29.23 -23.13
CA GLY A 382 4.18 -29.28 -24.43
C GLY A 382 4.18 -27.94 -25.16
N GLU A 383 4.87 -27.87 -26.31
CA GLU A 383 4.92 -26.62 -27.08
C GLU A 383 3.56 -26.23 -27.63
N ILE A 384 3.14 -24.99 -27.40
CA ILE A 384 1.95 -24.39 -28.02
C ILE A 384 2.21 -24.28 -29.54
N LYS A 385 1.31 -24.82 -30.34
CA LYS A 385 1.43 -24.70 -31.81
C LYS A 385 1.28 -23.23 -32.23
N PRO A 386 1.95 -22.82 -33.33
CA PRO A 386 1.90 -21.42 -33.79
C PRO A 386 0.46 -20.86 -33.94
N GLU A 387 -0.46 -21.67 -34.44
CA GLU A 387 -1.87 -21.29 -34.64
C GLU A 387 -2.58 -21.08 -33.30
N GLU A 388 -2.37 -21.96 -32.33
CA GLU A 388 -2.91 -21.86 -30.97
C GLU A 388 -2.33 -20.64 -30.24
N ALA A 389 -1.03 -20.39 -30.41
CA ALA A 389 -0.35 -19.22 -29.87
C ALA A 389 -0.96 -17.91 -30.39
N GLN A 390 -1.20 -17.82 -31.69
CA GLN A 390 -1.82 -16.66 -32.29
C GLN A 390 -3.28 -16.45 -31.82
N MET A 391 -4.04 -17.53 -31.67
CA MET A 391 -5.40 -17.45 -31.14
C MET A 391 -5.43 -16.96 -29.68
N LEU A 392 -4.52 -17.45 -28.86
CA LEU A 392 -4.38 -17.01 -27.45
C LEU A 392 -3.93 -15.54 -27.36
N ASP A 393 -2.98 -15.13 -28.20
CA ASP A 393 -2.55 -13.73 -28.24
C ASP A 393 -3.70 -12.78 -28.63
N ILE A 394 -4.51 -13.15 -29.62
CA ILE A 394 -5.71 -12.38 -30.00
C ILE A 394 -6.71 -12.34 -28.85
N ALA A 395 -6.96 -13.46 -28.18
CA ALA A 395 -7.89 -13.53 -27.05
C ALA A 395 -7.39 -12.67 -25.88
N LEU A 396 -6.11 -12.82 -25.50
CA LEU A 396 -5.50 -12.09 -24.38
C LEU A 396 -5.39 -10.58 -24.67
N ALA A 397 -5.17 -10.18 -25.90
CA ALA A 397 -5.10 -8.76 -26.29
C ALA A 397 -6.43 -8.01 -26.18
N ASN A 398 -7.55 -8.73 -26.04
CA ASN A 398 -8.88 -8.14 -25.88
C ASN A 398 -9.22 -7.78 -24.42
N PHE A 399 -8.46 -8.25 -23.45
CA PHE A 399 -8.59 -7.86 -22.04
C PHE A 399 -7.83 -6.56 -21.76
#